data_56d823ca59d7fb8675973c316f571a5e
#
_entry.id   56d823ca59d7fb8675973c316f571a5e
#
_cell.length_a   1.000
_cell.length_b   1.000
_cell.length_c   1.000
_cell.angle_alpha   90.00
_cell.angle_beta   90.00
_cell.angle_gamma   90.00
#
_symmetry.space_group_name_H-M   'P 1'
#
loop_
_entity.id
_entity.type
_entity.pdbx_description
1 polymer ?
#
loop_
_entity_poly.entity_id
_entity_poly.type
_entity_poly.pdbx_seq_one_letter_code
_entity_poly.pdbx_strand_id
1 'polypeptide(L)'
;DRFMKYKELANHNKYANNYTYHRALLLMNQEQHLDTGFALPKERMSLHAPLACIHYAHYDALSEVNAFISENQEDIQCIVGNYSSLATVPLGNAQTPDLQDFADGIDTMSFLNNL
;
A
#
# COMPACT_ATOMS: atom_id res chain seq x y z
N ASP A 1 16.57 -6.18 -7.15
CA ASP A 1 17.63 -5.22 -6.79
C ASP A 1 17.15 -3.78 -6.54
N ARG A 2 16.07 -3.30 -7.17
CA ARG A 2 15.60 -1.91 -6.97
C ARG A 2 15.13 -1.62 -5.54
N PHE A 3 14.66 -2.61 -4.81
CA PHE A 3 14.23 -2.47 -3.41
C PHE A 3 15.37 -2.55 -2.40
N MET A 4 16.56 -3.02 -2.77
CA MET A 4 17.68 -3.20 -1.85
C MET A 4 18.18 -1.90 -1.19
N LYS A 5 17.93 -0.74 -1.82
CA LYS A 5 18.22 0.57 -1.23
C LYS A 5 17.41 0.84 0.06
N TYR A 6 16.29 0.14 0.26
CA TYR A 6 15.46 0.26 1.45
C TYR A 6 15.84 -0.71 2.59
N LYS A 7 16.89 -1.52 2.40
CA LYS A 7 17.37 -2.47 3.43
C LYS A 7 17.73 -1.77 4.75
N GLU A 8 18.10 -0.50 4.70
CA GLU A 8 18.40 0.30 5.90
C GLU A 8 17.20 0.44 6.85
N LEU A 9 15.95 0.25 6.38
CA LEU A 9 14.76 0.22 7.22
C LEU A 9 14.84 -0.87 8.30
N ALA A 10 15.56 -1.96 8.04
CA ALA A 10 15.80 -3.01 9.03
C ALA A 10 16.60 -2.52 10.26
N ASN A 11 17.26 -1.36 10.18
CA ASN A 11 17.98 -0.74 11.28
C ASN A 11 17.07 0.13 12.18
N HIS A 12 15.84 0.41 11.73
CA HIS A 12 14.87 1.16 12.53
C HIS A 12 14.13 0.21 13.46
N ASN A 13 14.32 0.36 14.77
CA ASN A 13 13.82 -0.58 15.79
C ASN A 13 12.33 -0.93 15.67
N LYS A 14 11.46 0.06 15.46
CA LYS A 14 10.02 -0.17 15.33
C LYS A 14 9.71 -1.00 14.08
N TYR A 15 10.39 -0.71 12.98
CA TYR A 15 10.22 -1.46 11.72
C TYR A 15 10.74 -2.90 11.87
N ALA A 16 11.95 -3.07 12.40
CA ALA A 16 12.59 -4.37 12.61
C ALA A 16 11.75 -5.28 13.52
N ASN A 17 11.16 -4.71 14.60
CA ASN A 17 10.29 -5.47 15.50
C ASN A 17 9.02 -5.96 14.78
N ASN A 18 8.38 -5.12 13.99
CA ASN A 18 7.21 -5.51 13.20
C ASN A 18 7.55 -6.56 12.14
N TYR A 19 8.66 -6.36 11.42
CA TYR A 19 9.14 -7.34 10.45
C TYR A 19 9.36 -8.70 11.12
N THR A 20 10.09 -8.76 12.22
CA THR A 20 10.38 -10.00 12.95
C THR A 20 9.09 -10.66 13.47
N TYR A 21 8.17 -9.87 14.02
CA TYR A 21 6.89 -10.36 14.53
C TYR A 21 6.03 -10.98 13.41
N HIS A 22 5.82 -10.26 12.32
CA HIS A 22 4.99 -10.76 11.22
C HIS A 22 5.64 -11.92 10.48
N ARG A 23 6.97 -11.93 10.35
CA ARG A 23 7.72 -13.06 9.83
C ARG A 23 7.48 -14.32 10.66
N ALA A 24 7.56 -14.21 11.98
CA ALA A 24 7.30 -15.32 12.87
C ALA A 24 5.85 -15.85 12.73
N LEU A 25 4.86 -14.95 12.67
CA LEU A 25 3.45 -15.33 12.47
C LEU A 25 3.24 -16.07 11.15
N LEU A 26 3.79 -15.57 10.05
CA LEU A 26 3.66 -16.20 8.73
C LEU A 26 4.29 -17.60 8.71
N LEU A 27 5.45 -17.77 9.35
CA LEU A 27 6.12 -19.06 9.47
C LEU A 27 5.34 -20.04 10.36
N MET A 28 4.84 -19.59 11.49
CA MET A 28 4.03 -20.43 12.41
C MET A 28 2.72 -20.88 11.77
N ASN A 29 2.08 -20.00 11.00
CA ASN A 29 0.84 -20.31 10.30
C ASN A 29 1.07 -21.07 8.97
N GLN A 30 2.32 -21.35 8.60
CA GLN A 30 2.70 -21.99 7.33
C GLN A 30 2.16 -21.24 6.10
N GLU A 31 2.05 -19.90 6.20
CA GLU A 31 1.57 -19.04 5.13
C GLU A 31 2.70 -18.77 4.12
N GLN A 32 2.41 -19.01 2.84
CA GLN A 32 3.38 -18.74 1.77
C GLN A 32 3.62 -17.24 1.66
N HIS A 33 4.89 -16.86 1.66
CA HIS A 33 5.35 -15.49 1.50
C HIS A 33 6.77 -15.45 0.96
N LEU A 34 7.15 -14.31 0.41
CA LEU A 34 8.54 -14.01 0.08
C LEU A 34 9.18 -13.28 1.26
N ASP A 35 10.47 -13.48 1.45
CA ASP A 35 11.24 -12.79 2.49
C ASP A 35 12.45 -12.11 1.85
N THR A 36 12.46 -10.78 1.86
CA THR A 36 13.56 -9.99 1.30
C THR A 36 14.64 -9.62 2.33
N GLY A 37 14.46 -10.03 3.59
CA GLY A 37 15.30 -9.65 4.72
C GLY A 37 14.89 -8.32 5.39
N PHE A 38 13.92 -7.60 4.82
CA PHE A 38 13.37 -6.36 5.38
C PHE A 38 11.89 -6.13 5.02
N ALA A 39 11.31 -6.87 4.09
CA ALA A 39 9.89 -6.85 3.74
C ALA A 39 9.39 -8.27 3.46
N LEU A 40 8.10 -8.47 3.66
CA LEU A 40 7.39 -9.75 3.54
C LEU A 40 6.28 -9.63 2.49
N PRO A 41 6.61 -9.74 1.18
CA PRO A 41 5.61 -9.81 0.13
C PRO A 41 4.79 -11.09 0.25
N LYS A 42 3.47 -10.94 0.20
CA LYS A 42 2.53 -12.05 0.30
C LYS A 42 1.40 -11.88 -0.72
N GLU A 43 1.07 -12.97 -1.42
CA GLU A 43 -0.08 -12.98 -2.31
C GLU A 43 -1.37 -12.97 -1.48
N ARG A 44 -2.08 -11.86 -1.55
CA ARG A 44 -3.34 -11.65 -0.84
C ARG A 44 -4.11 -10.47 -1.43
N MET A 45 -5.38 -10.67 -1.73
CA MET A 45 -6.27 -9.61 -2.18
C MET A 45 -6.87 -8.88 -0.97
N SER A 46 -6.08 -8.00 -0.37
CA SER A 46 -6.48 -7.19 0.78
C SER A 46 -5.65 -5.92 0.83
N LEU A 47 -6.29 -4.78 1.08
CA LEU A 47 -5.63 -3.47 1.23
C LEU A 47 -4.87 -3.35 2.56
N HIS A 48 -5.35 -4.02 3.61
CA HIS A 48 -4.77 -3.90 4.95
C HIS A 48 -3.57 -4.82 5.12
N ALA A 49 -2.40 -4.33 4.72
CA ALA A 49 -1.13 -4.99 4.97
C ALA A 49 -0.50 -4.46 6.28
N PRO A 50 -0.09 -5.33 7.21
CA PRO A 50 0.66 -4.89 8.40
C PRO A 50 2.00 -4.27 8.02
N LEU A 51 2.60 -3.53 8.96
CA LEU A 51 3.92 -2.94 8.75
C LEU A 51 4.95 -4.03 8.38
N ALA A 52 5.80 -3.75 7.41
CA ALA A 52 6.76 -4.64 6.76
C ALA A 52 6.15 -5.72 5.86
N CYS A 53 4.83 -5.86 5.77
CA CYS A 53 4.16 -6.71 4.80
C CYS A 53 3.75 -5.92 3.55
N ILE A 54 3.79 -6.59 2.39
CA ILE A 54 3.34 -6.03 1.12
C ILE A 54 2.38 -7.06 0.51
N HIS A 55 1.12 -6.70 0.38
CA HIS A 55 0.17 -7.54 -0.32
C HIS A 55 0.27 -7.29 -1.82
N TYR A 56 0.21 -8.36 -2.60
CA TYR A 56 0.11 -8.30 -4.05
C TYR A 56 -0.90 -9.32 -4.54
N ALA A 57 -1.47 -9.07 -5.70
CA ALA A 57 -2.36 -9.99 -6.39
C ALA A 57 -2.10 -9.94 -7.89
N HIS A 58 -2.44 -11.02 -8.57
CA HIS A 58 -2.43 -11.10 -10.04
C HIS A 58 -3.81 -10.75 -10.56
N TYR A 59 -3.86 -10.17 -11.75
CA TYR A 59 -5.10 -9.89 -12.47
C TYR A 59 -4.93 -10.25 -13.95
N ASP A 60 -5.96 -10.70 -14.59
CA ASP A 60 -5.97 -11.02 -16.02
C ASP A 60 -6.49 -9.83 -16.85
N ALA A 61 -7.38 -9.03 -16.29
CA ALA A 61 -7.95 -7.88 -16.96
C ALA A 61 -8.03 -6.64 -16.06
N LEU A 62 -7.81 -5.45 -16.63
CA LEU A 62 -7.94 -4.18 -15.89
C LEU A 62 -9.35 -3.95 -15.32
N SER A 63 -10.38 -4.59 -15.88
CA SER A 63 -11.74 -4.54 -15.34
C SER A 63 -11.83 -5.11 -13.92
N GLU A 64 -11.04 -6.12 -13.59
CA GLU A 64 -10.97 -6.71 -12.24
C GLU A 64 -10.36 -5.71 -11.26
N VAL A 65 -9.31 -5.02 -11.68
CA VAL A 65 -8.66 -3.96 -10.88
C VAL A 65 -9.64 -2.82 -10.63
N ASN A 66 -10.38 -2.39 -11.68
CA ASN A 66 -11.40 -1.34 -11.55
C ASN A 66 -12.52 -1.73 -10.59
N ALA A 67 -13.00 -2.98 -10.66
CA ALA A 67 -14.03 -3.49 -9.75
C ALA A 67 -13.52 -3.48 -8.30
N PHE A 68 -12.32 -4.01 -8.06
CA PHE A 68 -11.70 -4.02 -6.74
C PHE A 68 -11.52 -2.60 -6.16
N ILE A 69 -11.05 -1.65 -6.98
CA ILE A 69 -10.89 -0.24 -6.57
C ILE A 69 -12.27 0.36 -6.20
N SER A 70 -13.29 0.11 -7.03
CA SER A 70 -14.62 0.67 -6.79
C SER A 70 -15.27 0.12 -5.52
N GLU A 71 -15.05 -1.17 -5.23
CA GLU A 71 -15.56 -1.82 -4.02
C GLU A 71 -14.87 -1.35 -2.74
N ASN A 72 -13.62 -0.87 -2.84
CA ASN A 72 -12.78 -0.49 -1.69
C ASN A 72 -12.40 0.99 -1.72
N GLN A 73 -13.14 1.82 -2.41
CA GLN A 73 -12.78 3.23 -2.66
C GLN A 73 -12.57 4.03 -1.36
N GLU A 74 -13.31 3.74 -0.31
CA GLU A 74 -13.21 4.44 0.99
C GLU A 74 -11.91 4.10 1.74
N ASP A 75 -11.29 2.94 1.45
CA ASP A 75 -10.07 2.48 2.08
C ASP A 75 -8.81 2.82 1.27
N ILE A 76 -8.96 3.37 0.06
CA ILE A 76 -7.86 3.70 -0.85
C ILE A 76 -7.54 5.18 -0.78
N GLN A 77 -6.37 5.52 -0.24
CA GLN A 77 -5.90 6.90 -0.18
C GLN A 77 -5.36 7.40 -1.52
N CYS A 78 -4.60 6.59 -2.24
CA CYS A 78 -4.13 6.91 -3.57
C CYS A 78 -3.84 5.66 -4.39
N ILE A 79 -3.91 5.81 -5.71
CA ILE A 79 -3.55 4.77 -6.68
C ILE A 79 -2.33 5.26 -7.44
N VAL A 80 -1.26 4.48 -7.44
CA VAL A 80 -0.01 4.85 -8.12
C VAL A 80 0.19 3.98 -9.35
N GLY A 81 0.38 4.60 -10.50
CA GLY A 81 0.59 3.88 -11.74
C GLY A 81 0.64 4.76 -12.97
N ASN A 82 0.71 4.15 -14.13
CA ASN A 82 0.78 4.84 -15.42
C ASN A 82 -0.47 4.62 -16.29
N TYR A 83 -1.57 4.20 -15.70
CA TYR A 83 -2.83 3.96 -16.41
C TYR A 83 -3.76 5.16 -16.27
N SER A 84 -3.90 5.93 -17.36
CA SER A 84 -4.75 7.13 -17.40
C SER A 84 -6.24 6.86 -17.11
N SER A 85 -6.69 5.62 -17.30
CA SER A 85 -8.08 5.22 -17.01
C SER A 85 -8.39 5.02 -15.54
N LEU A 86 -7.37 5.01 -14.66
CA LEU A 86 -7.50 4.71 -13.23
C LEU A 86 -7.28 5.94 -12.34
N ALA A 87 -7.23 7.15 -12.87
CA ALA A 87 -6.91 8.37 -12.11
C ALA A 87 -5.69 8.19 -11.18
N THR A 88 -4.58 7.70 -11.74
CA THR A 88 -3.41 7.30 -10.98
C THR A 88 -2.45 8.47 -10.74
N VAL A 89 -1.85 8.47 -9.55
CA VAL A 89 -0.69 9.30 -9.25
C VAL A 89 0.53 8.71 -9.97
N PRO A 90 1.37 9.51 -10.66
CA PRO A 90 2.57 9.01 -11.31
C PRO A 90 3.53 8.32 -10.33
N LEU A 91 4.28 7.32 -10.82
CA LEU A 91 5.29 6.64 -10.04
C LEU A 91 6.32 7.64 -9.48
N GLY A 92 6.52 7.62 -8.16
CA GLY A 92 7.42 8.53 -7.44
C GLY A 92 6.74 9.74 -6.81
N ASN A 93 5.49 10.05 -7.15
CA ASN A 93 4.78 11.24 -6.69
C ASN A 93 3.79 11.00 -5.53
N ALA A 94 3.66 9.76 -5.04
CA ALA A 94 2.72 9.43 -3.96
C ALA A 94 2.97 10.17 -2.64
N GLN A 95 4.17 10.75 -2.45
CA GLN A 95 4.55 11.52 -1.25
C GLN A 95 4.76 13.02 -1.54
N THR A 96 4.27 13.48 -2.67
CA THR A 96 4.32 14.89 -3.09
C THR A 96 2.91 15.42 -3.32
N PRO A 97 2.10 15.59 -2.24
CA PRO A 97 0.73 16.08 -2.36
C PRO A 97 0.70 17.51 -2.90
N ASP A 98 -0.30 17.81 -3.72
CA ASP A 98 -0.63 19.15 -4.18
C ASP A 98 -1.58 19.83 -3.17
N LEU A 99 -1.84 21.11 -3.34
CA LEU A 99 -2.77 21.90 -2.51
C LEU A 99 -4.23 21.39 -2.58
N GLN A 100 -4.56 20.63 -3.61
CA GLN A 100 -5.88 20.01 -3.80
C GLN A 100 -5.95 18.56 -3.29
N ASP A 101 -4.85 17.98 -2.85
CA ASP A 101 -4.81 16.65 -2.26
C ASP A 101 -5.13 16.72 -0.77
N PHE A 102 -6.39 16.64 -0.46
CA PHE A 102 -6.87 16.69 0.93
C PHE A 102 -6.59 15.37 1.65
N ALA A 103 -6.20 15.46 2.92
CA ALA A 103 -6.06 14.28 3.78
C ALA A 103 -7.39 13.53 3.83
N ASP A 104 -7.34 12.22 3.58
CA ASP A 104 -8.50 11.32 3.52
C ASP A 104 -9.57 11.75 2.48
N GLY A 105 -9.18 12.55 1.47
CA GLY A 105 -10.07 13.04 0.43
C GLY A 105 -11.13 14.05 0.93
N ILE A 106 -11.01 14.55 2.16
CA ILE A 106 -11.98 15.44 2.78
C ILE A 106 -11.55 16.91 2.62
N ASP A 107 -12.27 17.69 1.81
CA ASP A 107 -12.12 19.14 1.74
C ASP A 107 -12.67 19.78 3.03
N THR A 108 -11.79 19.95 4.01
CA THR A 108 -12.16 20.52 5.32
C THR A 108 -12.73 21.91 5.22
N MET A 109 -12.30 22.73 4.25
CA MET A 109 -12.82 24.10 4.09
C MET A 109 -14.24 24.08 3.53
N SER A 110 -14.50 23.24 2.52
CA SER A 110 -15.87 23.05 2.01
C SER A 110 -16.79 22.45 3.06
N PHE A 111 -16.30 21.51 3.85
CA PHE A 111 -17.06 20.93 4.96
C PHE A 111 -17.44 22.00 5.99
N LEU A 112 -16.50 22.85 6.44
CA LEU A 112 -16.75 23.91 7.42
C LEU A 112 -17.68 25.02 6.89
N ASN A 113 -17.62 25.31 5.59
CA ASN A 113 -18.50 26.32 4.99
C ASN A 113 -19.96 25.85 4.81
N ASN A 114 -20.22 24.55 4.92
CA ASN A 114 -21.55 23.95 4.79
C ASN A 114 -22.19 23.60 6.15
N LEU A 115 -21.55 23.95 7.26
CA LEU A 115 -22.10 23.85 8.62
C LEU A 115 -22.95 25.09 8.93
#